data_6c4ddd5d024460bf2729d50e82d7177a
#
_entry.id   6c4ddd5d024460bf2729d50e82d7177a
#
_cell.length_a   1.000
_cell.length_b   1.000
_cell.length_c   1.000
_cell.angle_alpha   90.00
_cell.angle_beta   90.00
_cell.angle_gamma   90.00
#
_symmetry.space_group_name_H-M   'P 1'
#
loop_
_entity.id
_entity.type
_entity.pdbx_description
1 polymer ?
#
loop_
_entity_poly.entity_id
_entity_poly.type
_entity_poly.pdbx_seq_one_letter_code
_entity_poly.pdbx_strand_id
1 'polypeptide(L)'
;MPERTELSLKELYIGNAAVSRGLYEAGCSLISSYPGTPSTEITALETAFGASLAGVRSCCAMKHVGLNVAADPLFTLSYTGVNGGIVICVADDPGMHSSQNEQDSRHYAIAAKVPMLEPSDSAEAKAFAKAAFQLSEEYDTPVILRMCTRISHSQGIIELEDRV
;
A
#
# COMPACT_ATOMS: atom_id res chain seq x y z
N MET A 1 10.14 33.44 24.59
CA MET A 1 9.19 32.34 24.84
C MET A 1 9.88 31.07 24.46
N PRO A 2 9.99 30.07 25.34
CA PRO A 2 10.58 28.81 24.94
C PRO A 2 9.66 28.10 23.94
N GLU A 3 10.21 27.70 22.78
CA GLU A 3 9.55 26.82 21.82
C GLU A 3 9.06 25.59 22.59
N ARG A 4 7.76 25.33 22.53
CA ARG A 4 7.22 24.04 22.94
C ARG A 4 7.75 23.03 21.94
N THR A 5 8.71 22.25 22.36
CA THR A 5 9.06 21.00 21.67
C THR A 5 7.79 20.14 21.72
N GLU A 6 7.05 20.06 20.62
CA GLU A 6 5.97 19.09 20.48
C GLU A 6 6.59 17.71 20.64
N LEU A 7 6.32 17.08 21.77
CA LEU A 7 6.68 15.68 22.01
C LEU A 7 5.87 14.86 21.00
N SER A 8 6.52 14.38 19.95
CA SER A 8 5.85 13.46 19.01
C SER A 8 5.37 12.24 19.78
N LEU A 9 4.10 11.94 19.67
CA LEU A 9 3.51 10.77 20.32
C LEU A 9 4.08 9.51 19.66
N LYS A 10 4.72 8.65 20.45
CA LYS A 10 5.29 7.38 19.99
C LYS A 10 4.46 6.22 20.53
N GLU A 11 4.10 5.32 19.66
CA GLU A 11 3.28 4.16 20.00
C GLU A 11 3.83 2.87 19.37
N LEU A 12 3.49 1.74 19.97
CA LEU A 12 3.88 0.41 19.49
C LEU A 12 2.81 -0.09 18.49
N TYR A 13 3.23 -0.33 17.25
CA TYR A 13 2.35 -0.80 16.16
C TYR A 13 2.89 -2.07 15.53
N ILE A 14 2.00 -2.97 15.13
CA ILE A 14 2.32 -4.04 14.19
C ILE A 14 2.38 -3.45 12.77
N GLY A 15 3.15 -4.10 11.87
CA GLY A 15 3.38 -3.60 10.50
C GLY A 15 2.11 -3.26 9.74
N ASN A 16 1.08 -4.11 9.79
CA ASN A 16 -0.21 -3.82 9.13
C ASN A 16 -0.89 -2.56 9.68
N ALA A 17 -0.86 -2.36 11.00
CA ALA A 17 -1.42 -1.15 11.60
C ALA A 17 -0.57 0.09 11.29
N ALA A 18 0.74 -0.06 11.17
CA ALA A 18 1.65 1.01 10.77
C ALA A 18 1.39 1.47 9.33
N VAL A 19 1.15 0.55 8.39
CA VAL A 19 0.70 0.88 7.03
C VAL A 19 -0.62 1.66 7.08
N SER A 20 -1.62 1.16 7.80
CA SER A 20 -2.93 1.83 7.92
C SER A 20 -2.79 3.24 8.51
N ARG A 21 -1.90 3.42 9.48
CA ARG A 21 -1.60 4.72 10.06
C ARG A 21 -0.93 5.66 9.04
N GLY A 22 0.03 5.16 8.26
CA GLY A 22 0.67 5.92 7.19
C GLY A 22 -0.31 6.36 6.09
N LEU A 23 -1.20 5.47 5.67
CA LEU A 23 -2.27 5.79 4.71
C LEU A 23 -3.20 6.88 5.25
N TYR A 24 -3.61 6.77 6.53
CA TYR A 24 -4.45 7.79 7.18
C TYR A 24 -3.76 9.15 7.23
N GLU A 25 -2.52 9.22 7.70
CA GLU A 25 -1.74 10.46 7.79
C GLU A 25 -1.48 11.09 6.42
N ALA A 26 -1.33 10.27 5.38
CA ALA A 26 -1.19 10.73 3.99
C ALA A 26 -2.52 11.15 3.33
N GLY A 27 -3.61 11.28 4.07
CA GLY A 27 -4.89 11.74 3.53
C GLY A 27 -5.59 10.73 2.61
N CYS A 28 -5.27 9.44 2.69
CA CYS A 28 -5.99 8.40 1.97
C CYS A 28 -7.48 8.46 2.33
N SER A 29 -8.35 8.54 1.33
CA SER A 29 -9.79 8.72 1.52
C SER A 29 -10.61 7.49 1.13
N LEU A 30 -10.04 6.58 0.34
CA LEU A 30 -10.68 5.33 -0.03
C LEU A 30 -9.70 4.17 0.12
N ILE A 31 -10.12 3.14 0.84
CA ILE A 31 -9.40 1.86 0.92
C ILE A 31 -10.37 0.77 0.46
N SER A 32 -9.96 0.00 -0.54
CA SER A 32 -10.67 -1.18 -1.00
C SER A 32 -9.86 -2.45 -0.73
N SER A 33 -10.55 -3.54 -0.52
CA SER A 33 -9.95 -4.84 -0.28
C SER A 33 -10.96 -5.90 -0.67
N TYR A 34 -10.54 -7.15 -0.84
CA TYR A 34 -11.43 -8.22 -1.24
C TYR A 34 -11.64 -9.25 -0.12
N PRO A 35 -12.83 -9.86 -0.05
CA PRO A 35 -13.13 -10.91 0.94
C PRO A 35 -12.71 -12.33 0.51
N GLY A 36 -12.06 -12.51 -0.66
CA GLY A 36 -11.46 -13.78 -1.06
C GLY A 36 -12.19 -14.60 -2.13
N THR A 37 -12.95 -13.98 -3.04
CA THR A 37 -13.52 -14.66 -4.20
C THR A 37 -12.85 -14.19 -5.51
N PRO A 38 -12.76 -15.05 -6.58
CA PRO A 38 -11.86 -14.82 -7.72
C PRO A 38 -12.09 -13.58 -8.58
N SER A 39 -13.15 -12.81 -8.42
CA SER A 39 -13.44 -11.61 -9.24
C SER A 39 -13.46 -10.31 -8.43
N THR A 40 -13.38 -10.38 -7.12
CA THR A 40 -13.47 -9.21 -6.24
C THR A 40 -12.18 -8.40 -6.19
N GLU A 41 -11.04 -9.01 -6.48
CA GLU A 41 -9.74 -8.34 -6.54
C GLU A 41 -9.68 -7.33 -7.69
N ILE A 42 -10.22 -7.69 -8.86
CA ILE A 42 -10.36 -6.78 -10.00
C ILE A 42 -11.23 -5.60 -9.60
N THR A 43 -12.43 -5.87 -9.10
CA THR A 43 -13.38 -4.84 -8.66
C THR A 43 -12.80 -3.94 -7.57
N ALA A 44 -12.04 -4.51 -6.62
CA ALA A 44 -11.40 -3.73 -5.57
C ALA A 44 -10.35 -2.76 -6.14
N LEU A 45 -9.51 -3.22 -7.06
CA LEU A 45 -8.50 -2.37 -7.69
C LEU A 45 -9.14 -1.33 -8.62
N GLU A 46 -10.14 -1.70 -9.43
CA GLU A 46 -10.87 -0.78 -10.30
C GLU A 46 -11.63 0.29 -9.52
N THR A 47 -12.18 -0.05 -8.34
CA THR A 47 -12.81 0.93 -7.44
C THR A 47 -11.79 1.96 -6.93
N ALA A 48 -10.63 1.50 -6.49
CA ALA A 48 -9.54 2.39 -6.07
C ALA A 48 -9.04 3.25 -7.23
N PHE A 49 -8.96 2.67 -8.44
CA PHE A 49 -8.60 3.37 -9.65
C PHE A 49 -9.61 4.45 -10.02
N GLY A 50 -10.91 4.15 -9.98
CA GLY A 50 -11.96 5.14 -10.21
C GLY A 50 -11.88 6.33 -9.27
N ALA A 51 -11.57 6.10 -7.98
CA ALA A 51 -11.33 7.15 -7.00
C ALA A 51 -10.09 7.99 -7.34
N SER A 52 -9.01 7.33 -7.75
CA SER A 52 -7.78 8.00 -8.22
C SER A 52 -8.04 8.89 -9.42
N LEU A 53 -8.80 8.43 -10.43
CA LEU A 53 -9.19 9.25 -11.58
C LEU A 53 -10.02 10.47 -11.18
N ALA A 54 -10.80 10.37 -10.11
CA ALA A 54 -11.53 11.49 -9.53
C ALA A 54 -10.66 12.43 -8.68
N GLY A 55 -9.34 12.21 -8.61
CA GLY A 55 -8.39 13.03 -7.86
C GLY A 55 -8.29 12.70 -6.38
N VAL A 56 -8.74 11.51 -5.95
CA VAL A 56 -8.75 11.09 -4.55
C VAL A 56 -7.64 10.09 -4.29
N ARG A 57 -6.84 10.31 -3.24
CA ARG A 57 -5.87 9.31 -2.76
C ARG A 57 -6.58 8.04 -2.33
N SER A 58 -6.21 6.93 -2.95
CA SER A 58 -6.86 5.64 -2.74
C SER A 58 -5.84 4.51 -2.55
N CYS A 59 -6.28 3.47 -1.87
CA CYS A 59 -5.48 2.27 -1.64
C CYS A 59 -6.30 1.01 -1.95
N CYS A 60 -5.65 0.01 -2.52
CA CYS A 60 -6.19 -1.34 -2.64
C CYS A 60 -5.26 -2.32 -1.94
N ALA A 61 -5.80 -3.20 -1.09
CA ALA A 61 -5.02 -4.19 -0.35
C ALA A 61 -5.41 -5.62 -0.75
N MET A 62 -4.40 -6.44 -1.03
CA MET A 62 -4.58 -7.83 -1.44
C MET A 62 -3.36 -8.71 -1.13
N LYS A 63 -3.55 -10.02 -1.14
CA LYS A 63 -2.45 -10.98 -1.17
C LYS A 63 -1.83 -11.07 -2.57
N HIS A 64 -0.65 -11.71 -2.67
CA HIS A 64 -0.01 -12.00 -3.96
C HIS A 64 -0.92 -12.77 -4.93
N VAL A 65 -1.73 -13.71 -4.44
CA VAL A 65 -2.70 -14.44 -5.27
C VAL A 65 -3.81 -13.51 -5.81
N GLY A 66 -4.19 -12.49 -5.05
CA GLY A 66 -5.10 -11.44 -5.50
C GLY A 66 -4.49 -10.58 -6.60
N LEU A 67 -3.19 -10.30 -6.50
CA LEU A 67 -2.47 -9.54 -7.52
C LEU A 67 -2.44 -10.27 -8.88
N ASN A 68 -2.38 -11.61 -8.87
CA ASN A 68 -2.48 -12.39 -10.12
C ASN A 68 -3.83 -12.14 -10.83
N VAL A 69 -4.91 -12.08 -10.06
CA VAL A 69 -6.26 -11.83 -10.59
C VAL A 69 -6.41 -10.36 -11.02
N ALA A 70 -5.82 -9.44 -10.26
CA ALA A 70 -5.82 -8.01 -10.53
C ALA A 70 -4.69 -7.55 -11.49
N ALA A 71 -4.01 -8.48 -12.16
CA ALA A 71 -2.91 -8.14 -13.06
C ALA A 71 -3.36 -7.25 -14.22
N ASP A 72 -4.49 -7.56 -14.85
CA ASP A 72 -5.00 -6.76 -15.97
C ASP A 72 -5.25 -5.30 -15.58
N PRO A 73 -6.02 -4.96 -14.54
CA PRO A 73 -6.14 -3.57 -14.11
C PRO A 73 -4.82 -2.94 -13.65
N LEU A 74 -3.88 -3.68 -13.05
CA LEU A 74 -2.55 -3.16 -12.73
C LEU A 74 -1.79 -2.71 -13.98
N PHE A 75 -1.74 -3.56 -15.01
CA PHE A 75 -1.10 -3.22 -16.27
C PHE A 75 -1.80 -2.06 -16.99
N THR A 76 -3.11 -2.02 -16.94
CA THR A 76 -3.90 -0.91 -17.50
C THR A 76 -3.59 0.40 -16.77
N LEU A 77 -3.55 0.40 -15.44
CA LEU A 77 -3.18 1.55 -14.59
C LEU A 77 -1.80 2.11 -14.93
N SER A 78 -0.83 1.24 -15.19
CA SER A 78 0.54 1.66 -15.53
C SER A 78 0.62 2.41 -16.87
N TYR A 79 -0.34 2.20 -17.76
CA TYR A 79 -0.44 2.89 -19.07
C TYR A 79 -1.30 4.15 -19.01
N THR A 80 -2.39 4.12 -18.26
CA THR A 80 -3.35 5.24 -18.22
C THR A 80 -2.92 6.35 -17.29
N GLY A 81 -2.08 6.03 -16.31
CA GLY A 81 -1.70 6.97 -15.26
C GLY A 81 -2.79 7.16 -14.20
N VAL A 82 -2.55 8.09 -13.28
CA VAL A 82 -3.37 8.39 -12.12
C VAL A 82 -3.53 9.90 -11.95
N ASN A 83 -4.62 10.35 -11.29
CA ASN A 83 -4.81 11.76 -10.92
C ASN A 83 -4.59 11.97 -9.41
N GLY A 84 -5.31 11.22 -8.57
CA GLY A 84 -4.98 11.09 -7.16
C GLY A 84 -4.07 9.90 -6.97
N GLY A 85 -3.15 9.97 -6.02
CA GLY A 85 -2.22 8.88 -5.77
C GLY A 85 -2.93 7.57 -5.48
N ILE A 86 -2.43 6.45 -6.03
CA ILE A 86 -2.92 5.12 -5.74
C ILE A 86 -1.80 4.20 -5.24
N VAL A 87 -2.05 3.56 -4.11
CA VAL A 87 -1.14 2.59 -3.48
C VAL A 87 -1.75 1.21 -3.50
N ILE A 88 -1.04 0.23 -4.04
CA ILE A 88 -1.45 -1.17 -4.06
C ILE A 88 -0.64 -1.91 -2.99
N CYS A 89 -1.26 -2.19 -1.85
CA CYS A 89 -0.65 -2.97 -0.77
C CYS A 89 -0.73 -4.46 -1.10
N VAL A 90 0.40 -5.09 -1.33
CA VAL A 90 0.47 -6.52 -1.65
C VAL A 90 1.17 -7.27 -0.52
N ALA A 91 0.48 -8.24 0.07
CA ALA A 91 1.03 -9.08 1.13
C ALA A 91 1.52 -10.41 0.54
N ASP A 92 2.83 -10.52 0.37
CA ASP A 92 3.48 -11.78 0.02
C ASP A 92 3.58 -12.69 1.25
N ASP A 93 3.56 -14.00 1.02
CA ASP A 93 3.61 -15.01 2.06
C ASP A 93 4.77 -16.01 1.83
N PRO A 94 6.03 -15.57 2.04
CA PRO A 94 7.18 -16.44 1.94
C PRO A 94 7.06 -17.64 2.91
N GLY A 95 7.25 -18.86 2.38
CA GLY A 95 7.06 -20.09 3.13
C GLY A 95 5.62 -20.56 3.22
N MET A 96 4.69 -19.95 2.53
CA MET A 96 3.28 -20.39 2.40
C MET A 96 2.56 -20.60 3.74
N HIS A 97 2.75 -19.72 4.72
CA HIS A 97 2.17 -19.90 6.07
C HIS A 97 0.63 -19.92 6.06
N SER A 98 0.01 -19.16 5.15
CA SER A 98 -1.45 -19.08 5.03
C SER A 98 -1.92 -18.90 3.59
N SER A 99 -1.15 -19.35 2.61
CA SER A 99 -1.41 -19.21 1.17
C SER A 99 -1.31 -20.54 0.45
N GLN A 100 -1.88 -20.65 -0.75
CA GLN A 100 -1.87 -21.85 -1.59
C GLN A 100 -0.50 -22.12 -2.23
N ASN A 101 0.30 -21.09 -2.41
CA ASN A 101 1.62 -21.13 -3.02
C ASN A 101 2.47 -19.96 -2.52
N GLU A 102 3.75 -19.99 -2.86
CA GLU A 102 4.69 -18.90 -2.66
C GLU A 102 4.92 -18.18 -3.98
N GLN A 103 4.87 -16.86 -3.96
CA GLN A 103 5.12 -16.02 -5.13
C GLN A 103 5.95 -14.80 -4.72
N ASP A 104 6.66 -14.23 -5.69
CA ASP A 104 7.39 -12.97 -5.52
C ASP A 104 6.75 -11.86 -6.37
N SER A 105 6.01 -10.98 -5.72
CA SER A 105 5.31 -9.88 -6.36
C SER A 105 6.24 -8.83 -7.00
N ARG A 106 7.56 -8.86 -6.73
CA ARG A 106 8.53 -7.98 -7.40
C ARG A 106 8.53 -8.16 -8.91
N HIS A 107 8.25 -9.38 -9.40
CA HIS A 107 8.14 -9.64 -10.82
C HIS A 107 6.98 -8.89 -11.48
N TYR A 108 5.88 -8.65 -10.75
CA TYR A 108 4.76 -7.83 -11.24
C TYR A 108 5.16 -6.36 -11.38
N ALA A 109 5.87 -5.81 -10.40
CA ALA A 109 6.35 -4.43 -10.49
C ALA A 109 7.27 -4.22 -11.69
N ILE A 110 8.20 -5.15 -11.92
CA ILE A 110 9.12 -5.12 -13.08
C ILE A 110 8.34 -5.22 -14.40
N ALA A 111 7.41 -6.16 -14.50
CA ALA A 111 6.62 -6.38 -15.72
C ALA A 111 5.68 -5.22 -16.03
N ALA A 112 5.01 -4.67 -15.02
CA ALA A 112 4.13 -3.52 -15.15
C ALA A 112 4.89 -2.18 -15.22
N LYS A 113 6.20 -2.17 -14.94
CA LYS A 113 7.06 -0.97 -14.92
C LYS A 113 6.59 0.09 -13.92
N VAL A 114 6.15 -0.36 -12.76
CA VAL A 114 5.71 0.51 -11.66
C VAL A 114 6.68 0.46 -10.49
N PRO A 115 6.83 1.55 -9.72
CA PRO A 115 7.63 1.56 -8.50
C PRO A 115 7.12 0.57 -7.47
N MET A 116 8.03 -0.02 -6.70
CA MET A 116 7.70 -0.86 -5.56
C MET A 116 8.53 -0.43 -4.34
N LEU A 117 7.87 -0.28 -3.21
CA LEU A 117 8.49 -0.06 -1.91
C LEU A 117 8.33 -1.30 -1.04
N GLU A 118 9.39 -1.69 -0.35
CA GLU A 118 9.41 -2.87 0.50
C GLU A 118 10.02 -2.51 1.86
N PRO A 119 9.18 -2.30 2.89
CA PRO A 119 9.66 -1.91 4.21
C PRO A 119 10.29 -3.09 4.96
N SER A 120 11.26 -2.79 5.82
CA SER A 120 11.95 -3.76 6.68
C SER A 120 11.38 -3.83 8.10
N ASP A 121 10.62 -2.81 8.54
CA ASP A 121 10.00 -2.74 9.86
C ASP A 121 8.70 -1.91 9.85
N SER A 122 8.09 -1.73 11.04
CA SER A 122 6.85 -0.98 11.19
C SER A 122 7.03 0.53 10.94
N ALA A 123 8.20 1.10 11.26
CA ALA A 123 8.46 2.52 11.04
C ALA A 123 8.59 2.83 9.55
N GLU A 124 9.35 2.01 8.83
CA GLU A 124 9.42 2.09 7.37
C GLU A 124 8.09 1.78 6.71
N ALA A 125 7.31 0.82 7.23
CA ALA A 125 5.99 0.50 6.69
C ALA A 125 5.06 1.73 6.71
N LYS A 126 5.06 2.50 7.80
CA LYS A 126 4.34 3.77 7.88
C LYS A 126 4.91 4.82 6.91
N ALA A 127 6.23 5.03 6.95
CA ALA A 127 6.90 6.04 6.13
C ALA A 127 6.72 5.76 4.63
N PHE A 128 6.86 4.51 4.22
CA PHE A 128 6.71 4.11 2.81
C PHE A 128 5.26 4.18 2.33
N ALA A 129 4.27 3.93 3.19
CA ALA A 129 2.87 4.16 2.85
C ALA A 129 2.60 5.64 2.50
N LYS A 130 3.23 6.57 3.21
CA LYS A 130 3.16 8.01 2.91
C LYS A 130 3.93 8.36 1.63
N ALA A 131 5.17 7.89 1.51
CA ALA A 131 6.02 8.15 0.36
C ALA A 131 5.43 7.57 -0.95
N ALA A 132 4.72 6.45 -0.86
CA ALA A 132 4.07 5.83 -2.01
C ALA A 132 3.05 6.75 -2.68
N PHE A 133 2.27 7.51 -1.93
CA PHE A 133 1.35 8.51 -2.52
C PHE A 133 2.09 9.64 -3.20
N GLN A 134 3.18 10.13 -2.59
CA GLN A 134 3.99 11.20 -3.19
C GLN A 134 4.60 10.74 -4.52
N LEU A 135 5.19 9.53 -4.55
CA LEU A 135 5.73 8.94 -5.78
C LEU A 135 4.64 8.72 -6.83
N SER A 136 3.47 8.24 -6.41
CA SER A 136 2.35 7.99 -7.30
C SER A 136 1.91 9.27 -8.01
N GLU A 137 1.77 10.37 -7.26
CA GLU A 137 1.35 11.68 -7.78
C GLU A 137 2.45 12.39 -8.58
N GLU A 138 3.72 12.23 -8.18
CA GLU A 138 4.85 12.84 -8.88
C GLU A 138 5.09 12.22 -10.28
N TYR A 139 4.87 10.92 -10.41
CA TYR A 139 5.16 10.17 -11.63
C TYR A 139 3.92 9.67 -12.38
N ASP A 140 2.72 10.09 -11.97
CA ASP A 140 1.42 9.68 -12.56
C ASP A 140 1.29 8.16 -12.72
N THR A 141 1.73 7.38 -11.72
CA THR A 141 1.80 5.91 -11.79
C THR A 141 1.33 5.26 -10.49
N PRO A 142 0.72 4.06 -10.53
CA PRO A 142 0.46 3.32 -9.30
C PRO A 142 1.78 2.92 -8.63
N VAL A 143 1.78 2.82 -7.30
CA VAL A 143 2.93 2.35 -6.52
C VAL A 143 2.53 1.10 -5.75
N ILE A 144 3.34 0.05 -5.84
CA ILE A 144 3.14 -1.16 -5.04
C ILE A 144 3.88 -1.01 -3.71
N LEU A 145 3.16 -1.21 -2.60
CA LEU A 145 3.74 -1.37 -1.26
C LEU A 145 3.73 -2.87 -0.92
N ARG A 146 4.90 -3.49 -1.03
CA ARG A 146 5.05 -4.92 -0.78
C ARG A 146 5.29 -5.19 0.69
N MET A 147 4.38 -5.91 1.31
CA MET A 147 4.52 -6.42 2.67
C MET A 147 4.82 -7.92 2.63
N CYS A 148 5.42 -8.44 3.68
CA CYS A 148 5.53 -9.87 3.90
C CYS A 148 4.97 -10.24 5.27
N THR A 149 4.64 -11.52 5.48
CA THR A 149 4.04 -12.03 6.72
C THR A 149 4.83 -11.60 7.95
N ARG A 150 6.16 -11.66 7.92
CA ARG A 150 7.02 -11.26 9.04
C ARG A 150 6.83 -9.79 9.40
N ILE A 151 6.92 -8.89 8.44
CA ILE A 151 6.78 -7.44 8.69
C ILE A 151 5.35 -7.09 9.10
N SER A 152 4.36 -7.70 8.46
CA SER A 152 2.94 -7.48 8.79
C SER A 152 2.61 -7.73 10.26
N HIS A 153 3.30 -8.70 10.88
CA HIS A 153 3.06 -9.12 12.27
C HIS A 153 4.16 -8.69 13.25
N SER A 154 5.28 -8.14 12.78
CA SER A 154 6.32 -7.59 13.67
C SER A 154 5.82 -6.33 14.36
N GLN A 155 6.31 -6.07 15.56
CA GLN A 155 6.02 -4.87 16.32
C GLN A 155 7.19 -3.90 16.29
N GLY A 156 6.89 -2.61 16.13
CA GLY A 156 7.87 -1.54 16.17
C GLY A 156 7.26 -0.24 16.71
N ILE A 157 8.10 0.64 17.19
CA ILE A 157 7.69 1.96 17.66
C ILE A 157 7.59 2.87 16.43
N ILE A 158 6.47 3.55 16.29
CA ILE A 158 6.27 4.58 15.26
C ILE A 158 5.97 5.93 15.90
N GLU A 159 6.34 6.99 15.22
CA GLU A 159 5.91 8.36 15.56
C GLU A 159 4.56 8.63 14.90
N LEU A 160 3.64 9.24 15.63
CA LEU A 160 2.33 9.61 15.13
C LEU A 160 2.37 11.05 14.62
N GLU A 161 1.73 11.30 13.49
CA GLU A 161 1.61 12.59 12.86
C GLU A 161 0.15 12.92 12.56
N ASP A 162 -0.14 14.19 12.32
CA ASP A 162 -1.47 14.61 11.92
C ASP A 162 -1.77 14.20 10.47
N ARG A 163 -3.05 14.08 10.16
CA ARG A 163 -3.53 13.81 8.81
C ARG A 163 -3.40 15.09 7.96
N VAL A 164 -2.87 14.94 6.74
CA VAL A 164 -2.88 16.01 5.72
C VAL A 164 -4.21 16.07 4.98
#